data_80e799c95b3bb92bc7eaf7aa09dae98f
#
_entry.id   80e799c95b3bb92bc7eaf7aa09dae98f
#
_cell.length_a   1.000
_cell.length_b   1.000
_cell.length_c   1.000
_cell.angle_alpha   90.00
_cell.angle_beta   90.00
_cell.angle_gamma   90.00
#
_symmetry.space_group_name_H-M   'P 1'
#
loop_
_entity.id
_entity.type
_entity.pdbx_description
1 polymer ?
#
loop_
_entity_poly.entity_id
_entity_poly.type
_entity_poly.pdbx_seq_one_letter_code
_entity_poly.pdbx_strand_id
1 'polypeptide(L)'
;ALWAPLTYEAEAKGFKSVANSKDCGITQLVLLVANRRFADQHPEQVQAFLKMYMRGIEALRAKPAKELAVDYVRFYKEWTGRELTPEMAVADIQSHPVFTLDEQLAMLAPGGSVQKALNEIVDFSISHGSFTPEQIDKMKGKTQVAARFLEAIK
;
A
#
# COMPACT_ATOMS: atom_id res chain seq x y z
N ALA A 1 6.32 -17.97 4.80
CA ALA A 1 5.43 -17.03 4.11
C ALA A 1 6.18 -16.38 2.95
N LEU A 2 5.47 -16.12 1.86
CA LEU A 2 5.96 -15.43 0.68
C LEU A 2 4.99 -14.29 0.34
N TRP A 3 5.44 -13.31 -0.42
CA TRP A 3 4.62 -12.26 -1.03
C TRP A 3 4.93 -12.13 -2.51
N ALA A 4 4.05 -11.49 -3.25
CA ALA A 4 4.21 -11.27 -4.67
C ALA A 4 5.54 -10.55 -5.00
N PRO A 5 6.21 -10.90 -6.09
CA PRO A 5 5.81 -11.91 -7.07
C PRO A 5 6.30 -13.34 -6.73
N LEU A 6 7.01 -13.56 -5.62
CA LEU A 6 7.59 -14.87 -5.27
C LEU A 6 6.51 -15.95 -5.06
N THR A 7 5.30 -15.56 -4.65
CA THR A 7 4.16 -16.47 -4.55
C THR A 7 3.81 -17.07 -5.91
N TYR A 8 3.78 -16.27 -6.96
CA TYR A 8 3.48 -16.73 -8.33
C TYR A 8 4.57 -17.64 -8.88
N GLU A 9 5.86 -17.34 -8.58
CA GLU A 9 6.97 -18.21 -8.94
C GLU A 9 6.88 -19.58 -8.25
N ALA A 10 6.48 -19.59 -6.99
CA ALA A 10 6.28 -20.84 -6.23
C ALA A 10 5.10 -21.66 -6.79
N GLU A 11 3.98 -21.00 -7.07
CA GLU A 11 2.80 -21.65 -7.67
C GLU A 11 3.12 -22.22 -9.06
N ALA A 12 3.88 -21.51 -9.88
CA ALA A 12 4.35 -22.00 -11.17
C ALA A 12 5.24 -23.27 -11.06
N LYS A 13 5.91 -23.45 -9.91
CA LYS A 13 6.69 -24.65 -9.58
C LYS A 13 5.85 -25.76 -8.92
N GLY A 14 4.53 -25.60 -8.84
CA GLY A 14 3.61 -26.59 -8.30
C GLY A 14 3.36 -26.52 -6.79
N PHE A 15 3.90 -25.50 -6.09
CA PHE A 15 3.54 -25.24 -4.71
C PHE A 15 2.10 -24.72 -4.63
N LYS A 16 1.41 -25.06 -3.54
CA LYS A 16 0.04 -24.60 -3.31
C LYS A 16 0.01 -23.59 -2.17
N SER A 17 -0.68 -22.48 -2.38
CA SER A 17 -1.06 -21.57 -1.30
C SER A 17 -2.09 -22.26 -0.40
N VAL A 18 -1.85 -22.28 0.89
CA VAL A 18 -2.77 -22.85 1.90
C VAL A 18 -3.62 -21.78 2.58
N ALA A 19 -3.11 -20.55 2.67
CA ALA A 19 -3.82 -19.40 3.19
C ALA A 19 -3.09 -18.12 2.77
N ASN A 20 -3.79 -17.01 2.72
CA ASN A 20 -3.26 -15.67 2.51
C ASN A 20 -3.71 -14.72 3.64
N SER A 21 -3.21 -13.50 3.66
CA SER A 21 -3.54 -12.53 4.69
C SER A 21 -5.04 -12.25 4.80
N LYS A 22 -5.76 -12.24 3.68
CA LYS A 22 -7.21 -12.02 3.65
C LYS A 22 -7.97 -13.19 4.29
N ASP A 23 -7.53 -14.43 4.07
CA ASP A 23 -8.12 -15.62 4.71
C ASP A 23 -7.93 -15.58 6.23
N CYS A 24 -6.88 -14.93 6.70
CA CYS A 24 -6.59 -14.72 8.12
C CYS A 24 -7.23 -13.42 8.68
N GLY A 25 -8.03 -12.70 7.90
CA GLY A 25 -8.64 -11.44 8.32
C GLY A 25 -7.64 -10.27 8.48
N ILE A 26 -6.43 -10.40 7.94
CA ILE A 26 -5.37 -9.40 8.07
C ILE A 26 -5.42 -8.45 6.88
N THR A 27 -5.55 -7.15 7.15
CA THR A 27 -5.42 -6.09 6.13
C THR A 27 -3.98 -5.64 6.03
N GLN A 28 -3.38 -5.85 4.85
CA GLN A 28 -2.06 -5.30 4.55
C GLN A 28 -2.19 -3.87 4.02
N LEU A 29 -1.62 -2.92 4.74
CA LEU A 29 -1.61 -1.51 4.34
C LEU A 29 -0.35 -1.20 3.54
N VAL A 30 -0.52 -0.59 2.38
CA VAL A 30 0.54 0.07 1.62
C VAL A 30 0.28 1.56 1.68
N LEU A 31 1.14 2.30 2.37
CA LEU A 31 0.93 3.70 2.70
C LEU A 31 2.07 4.57 2.16
N LEU A 32 1.73 5.76 1.71
CA LEU A 32 2.70 6.83 1.51
C LEU A 32 3.00 7.46 2.88
N VAL A 33 4.27 7.55 3.22
CA VAL A 33 4.73 8.10 4.49
C VAL A 33 5.59 9.32 4.22
N ALA A 34 5.30 10.42 4.89
CA ALA A 34 6.10 11.64 4.83
C ALA A 34 6.67 12.01 6.20
N ASN A 35 7.87 12.61 6.21
CA ASN A 35 8.38 13.23 7.40
C ASN A 35 7.48 14.43 7.78
N ARG A 36 6.98 14.46 9.02
CA ARG A 36 6.04 15.48 9.49
C ARG A 36 6.60 16.89 9.32
N ARG A 37 7.83 17.13 9.76
CA ARG A 37 8.46 18.44 9.67
C ARG A 37 8.57 18.92 8.22
N PHE A 38 8.97 18.04 7.31
CA PHE A 38 9.02 18.36 5.88
C PHE A 38 7.63 18.69 5.34
N ALA A 39 6.64 17.86 5.64
CA ALA A 39 5.27 18.04 5.16
C ALA A 39 4.63 19.35 5.67
N ASP A 40 4.92 19.73 6.92
CA ASP A 40 4.42 20.98 7.51
C ASP A 40 5.13 22.21 6.94
N GLN A 41 6.41 22.10 6.60
CA GLN A 41 7.20 23.20 6.04
C GLN A 41 7.01 23.37 4.52
N HIS A 42 6.63 22.29 3.81
CA HIS A 42 6.53 22.25 2.35
C HIS A 42 5.20 21.60 1.88
N PRO A 43 4.05 22.08 2.36
CA PRO A 43 2.76 21.47 2.03
C PRO A 43 2.46 21.47 0.52
N GLU A 44 2.92 22.50 -0.20
CA GLU A 44 2.77 22.62 -1.65
C GLU A 44 3.54 21.53 -2.41
N GLN A 45 4.70 21.11 -1.92
CA GLN A 45 5.47 20.03 -2.55
C GLN A 45 4.80 18.68 -2.32
N VAL A 46 4.27 18.44 -1.11
CA VAL A 46 3.49 17.24 -0.81
C VAL A 46 2.25 17.17 -1.68
N GLN A 47 1.52 18.27 -1.82
CA GLN A 47 0.33 18.34 -2.68
C GLN A 47 0.68 18.13 -4.16
N ALA A 48 1.76 18.71 -4.65
CA ALA A 48 2.21 18.51 -6.03
C ALA A 48 2.55 17.04 -6.30
N PHE A 49 3.25 16.38 -5.36
CA PHE A 49 3.52 14.94 -5.43
C PHE A 49 2.22 14.13 -5.44
N LEU A 50 1.28 14.42 -4.53
CA LEU A 50 0.01 13.70 -4.44
C LEU A 50 -0.84 13.90 -5.69
N LYS A 51 -0.87 15.10 -6.29
CA LYS A 51 -1.54 15.34 -7.59
C LYS A 51 -0.96 14.46 -8.70
N MET A 52 0.38 14.38 -8.77
CA MET A 52 1.05 13.51 -9.73
C MET A 52 0.72 12.04 -9.46
N TYR A 53 0.77 11.60 -8.20
CA TYR A 53 0.44 10.24 -7.79
C TYR A 53 -1.00 9.88 -8.15
N MET A 54 -1.98 10.74 -7.85
CA MET A 54 -3.39 10.50 -8.19
C MET A 54 -3.63 10.43 -9.70
N ARG A 55 -2.94 11.24 -10.50
CA ARG A 55 -2.97 11.10 -11.97
C ARG A 55 -2.46 9.73 -12.43
N GLY A 56 -1.42 9.21 -11.77
CA GLY A 56 -0.93 7.85 -11.99
C GLY A 56 -1.98 6.79 -11.64
N ILE A 57 -2.66 6.93 -10.50
CA ILE A 57 -3.76 6.04 -10.10
C ILE A 57 -4.90 6.05 -11.13
N GLU A 58 -5.31 7.23 -11.60
CA GLU A 58 -6.34 7.36 -12.64
C GLU A 58 -5.92 6.67 -13.95
N ALA A 59 -4.67 6.84 -14.38
CA ALA A 59 -4.15 6.19 -15.57
C ALA A 59 -4.12 4.66 -15.44
N LEU A 60 -3.76 4.13 -14.25
CA LEU A 60 -3.82 2.70 -13.98
C LEU A 60 -5.25 2.17 -14.00
N ARG A 61 -6.21 2.91 -13.45
CA ARG A 61 -7.63 2.50 -13.43
C ARG A 61 -8.30 2.57 -14.81
N ALA A 62 -7.80 3.41 -15.68
CA ALA A 62 -8.36 3.60 -17.04
C ALA A 62 -8.05 2.44 -18.01
N LYS A 63 -7.11 1.56 -17.67
CA LYS A 63 -6.65 0.49 -18.54
C LYS A 63 -6.93 -0.89 -17.95
N PRO A 64 -7.28 -1.89 -18.78
CA PRO A 64 -7.37 -3.26 -18.33
C PRO A 64 -5.99 -3.80 -17.92
N ALA A 65 -5.97 -4.71 -16.93
CA ALA A 65 -4.74 -5.30 -16.40
C ALA A 65 -3.84 -5.92 -17.49
N LYS A 66 -4.42 -6.48 -18.54
CA LYS A 66 -3.67 -7.06 -19.67
C LYS A 66 -2.85 -6.03 -20.45
N GLU A 67 -3.35 -4.81 -20.60
CA GLU A 67 -2.61 -3.73 -21.25
C GLU A 67 -1.49 -3.20 -20.34
N LEU A 68 -1.79 -3.04 -19.06
CA LEU A 68 -0.81 -2.61 -18.06
C LEU A 68 0.33 -3.63 -17.88
N ALA A 69 0.04 -4.92 -18.03
CA ALA A 69 1.01 -5.98 -17.84
C ALA A 69 2.22 -5.86 -18.78
N VAL A 70 2.06 -5.32 -19.98
CA VAL A 70 3.16 -5.11 -20.95
C VAL A 70 4.22 -4.14 -20.37
N ASP A 71 3.77 -3.00 -19.86
CA ASP A 71 4.65 -2.00 -19.26
C ASP A 71 5.18 -2.49 -17.92
N TYR A 72 4.37 -3.21 -17.15
CA TYR A 72 4.77 -3.74 -15.84
C TYR A 72 5.88 -4.78 -15.96
N VAL A 73 5.79 -5.73 -16.89
CA VAL A 73 6.86 -6.74 -17.16
C VAL A 73 8.18 -6.05 -17.50
N ARG A 74 8.14 -5.05 -18.40
CA ARG A 74 9.33 -4.27 -18.76
C ARG A 74 9.93 -3.56 -17.56
N PHE A 75 9.12 -2.80 -16.82
CA PHE A 75 9.52 -2.06 -15.61
C PHE A 75 10.11 -3.00 -14.57
N TYR A 76 9.44 -4.14 -14.31
CA TYR A 76 9.90 -5.11 -13.32
C TYR A 76 11.28 -5.66 -13.67
N LYS A 77 11.52 -6.02 -14.94
CA LYS A 77 12.81 -6.49 -15.43
C LYS A 77 13.90 -5.41 -15.31
N GLU A 78 13.60 -4.18 -15.70
CA GLU A 78 14.54 -3.05 -15.62
C GLU A 78 14.98 -2.75 -14.19
N TRP A 79 14.06 -2.81 -13.23
CA TRP A 79 14.32 -2.43 -11.84
C TRP A 79 14.85 -3.56 -10.96
N THR A 80 14.44 -4.79 -11.22
CA THR A 80 14.81 -5.94 -10.36
C THR A 80 15.80 -6.89 -10.99
N GLY A 81 16.01 -6.82 -12.31
CA GLY A 81 16.78 -7.76 -13.08
C GLY A 81 16.09 -9.15 -13.26
N ARG A 82 14.86 -9.29 -12.76
CA ARG A 82 14.10 -10.55 -12.82
C ARG A 82 13.05 -10.50 -13.93
N GLU A 83 12.70 -11.68 -14.41
CA GLU A 83 11.63 -11.83 -15.40
C GLU A 83 10.30 -12.14 -14.71
N LEU A 84 9.25 -11.55 -15.24
CA LEU A 84 7.87 -11.80 -14.84
C LEU A 84 7.09 -12.17 -16.07
N THR A 85 6.27 -13.22 -16.03
CA THR A 85 5.43 -13.55 -17.18
C THR A 85 4.23 -12.57 -17.26
N PRO A 86 3.65 -12.37 -18.45
CA PRO A 86 2.45 -11.53 -18.59
C PRO A 86 1.30 -11.97 -17.68
N GLU A 87 1.12 -13.29 -17.50
CA GLU A 87 0.07 -13.86 -16.65
C GLU A 87 0.32 -13.51 -15.16
N MET A 88 1.57 -13.63 -14.69
CA MET A 88 1.96 -13.23 -13.34
C MET A 88 1.76 -11.72 -13.13
N ALA A 89 2.12 -10.91 -14.13
CA ALA A 89 1.90 -9.45 -14.08
C ALA A 89 0.41 -9.10 -13.99
N VAL A 90 -0.45 -9.74 -14.75
CA VAL A 90 -1.90 -9.56 -14.67
C VAL A 90 -2.43 -9.95 -13.29
N ALA A 91 -2.01 -11.10 -12.75
CA ALA A 91 -2.42 -11.56 -11.42
C ALA A 91 -1.97 -10.58 -10.33
N ASP A 92 -0.75 -10.06 -10.44
CA ASP A 92 -0.21 -9.08 -9.48
C ASP A 92 -0.98 -7.76 -9.51
N ILE A 93 -1.23 -7.21 -10.70
CA ILE A 93 -2.04 -5.99 -10.88
C ILE A 93 -3.45 -6.17 -10.28
N GLN A 94 -4.09 -7.32 -10.52
CA GLN A 94 -5.43 -7.59 -10.02
C GLN A 94 -5.48 -7.81 -8.50
N SER A 95 -4.41 -8.31 -7.91
CA SER A 95 -4.32 -8.53 -6.46
C SER A 95 -4.00 -7.26 -5.66
N HIS A 96 -3.55 -6.20 -6.33
CA HIS A 96 -3.20 -4.91 -5.71
C HIS A 96 -4.13 -3.78 -6.18
N PRO A 97 -5.35 -3.68 -5.61
CA PRO A 97 -6.30 -2.65 -6.02
C PRO A 97 -5.75 -1.26 -5.72
N VAL A 98 -5.95 -0.34 -6.64
CA VAL A 98 -5.68 1.10 -6.46
C VAL A 98 -6.98 1.86 -6.29
N PHE A 99 -6.97 2.87 -5.42
CA PHE A 99 -8.16 3.56 -4.95
C PHE A 99 -8.22 5.00 -5.49
N THR A 100 -9.41 5.46 -5.83
CA THR A 100 -9.67 6.86 -6.23
C THR A 100 -9.38 7.82 -5.07
N LEU A 101 -9.31 9.12 -5.36
CA LEU A 101 -9.14 10.15 -4.35
C LEU A 101 -10.26 10.10 -3.28
N ASP A 102 -11.53 9.97 -3.70
CA ASP A 102 -12.66 9.92 -2.77
C ASP A 102 -12.64 8.64 -1.91
N GLU A 103 -12.27 7.48 -2.49
CA GLU A 103 -12.08 6.24 -1.74
C GLU A 103 -10.95 6.39 -0.71
N GLN A 104 -9.81 6.97 -1.07
CA GLN A 104 -8.71 7.20 -0.15
C GLN A 104 -9.07 8.19 0.95
N LEU A 105 -9.80 9.27 0.65
CA LEU A 105 -10.30 10.21 1.65
C LEU A 105 -11.23 9.51 2.65
N ALA A 106 -12.13 8.66 2.18
CA ALA A 106 -13.01 7.89 3.05
C ALA A 106 -12.23 6.92 3.97
N MET A 107 -11.20 6.26 3.44
CA MET A 107 -10.33 5.36 4.20
C MET A 107 -9.50 6.08 5.28
N LEU A 108 -9.06 7.32 4.98
CA LEU A 108 -8.23 8.14 5.85
C LEU A 108 -9.03 9.02 6.82
N ALA A 109 -10.36 9.07 6.69
CA ALA A 109 -11.22 9.82 7.57
C ALA A 109 -11.06 9.37 9.05
N PRO A 110 -11.37 10.24 10.03
CA PRO A 110 -11.36 9.85 11.44
C PRO A 110 -12.22 8.59 11.68
N GLY A 111 -11.63 7.56 12.27
CA GLY A 111 -12.28 6.25 12.45
C GLY A 111 -12.45 5.43 11.18
N GLY A 112 -11.84 5.84 10.07
CA GLY A 112 -11.82 5.10 8.80
C GLY A 112 -11.00 3.81 8.86
N SER A 113 -11.02 3.06 7.77
CA SER A 113 -10.40 1.72 7.71
C SER A 113 -8.89 1.73 7.96
N VAL A 114 -8.18 2.78 7.51
CA VAL A 114 -6.73 2.91 7.75
C VAL A 114 -6.43 3.07 9.24
N GLN A 115 -7.16 3.94 9.94
CA GLN A 115 -6.96 4.12 11.39
C GLN A 115 -7.26 2.84 12.17
N LYS A 116 -8.33 2.13 11.79
CA LYS A 116 -8.68 0.84 12.43
C LYS A 116 -7.58 -0.20 12.22
N ALA A 117 -7.13 -0.40 10.98
CA ALA A 117 -6.08 -1.36 10.69
C ALA A 117 -4.74 -1.01 11.38
N LEU A 118 -4.38 0.27 11.47
CA LEU A 118 -3.19 0.69 12.23
C LEU A 118 -3.33 0.38 13.73
N ASN A 119 -4.50 0.60 14.31
CA ASN A 119 -4.76 0.26 15.72
C ASN A 119 -4.65 -1.26 15.95
N GLU A 120 -5.26 -2.06 15.09
CA GLU A 120 -5.20 -3.53 15.14
C GLU A 120 -3.74 -4.04 15.06
N ILE A 121 -2.92 -3.46 14.16
CA ILE A 121 -1.50 -3.81 14.06
C ILE A 121 -0.74 -3.46 15.34
N VAL A 122 -1.02 -2.30 15.93
CA VAL A 122 -0.40 -1.86 17.19
C VAL A 122 -0.82 -2.79 18.34
N ASP A 123 -2.11 -3.06 18.49
CA ASP A 123 -2.64 -3.92 19.55
C ASP A 123 -2.10 -5.35 19.44
N PHE A 124 -2.04 -5.88 18.20
CA PHE A 124 -1.41 -7.17 17.95
C PHE A 124 0.06 -7.16 18.35
N SER A 125 0.81 -6.15 17.95
CA SER A 125 2.24 -6.03 18.24
C SER A 125 2.52 -5.90 19.74
N ILE A 126 1.65 -5.22 20.47
CA ILE A 126 1.71 -5.12 21.93
C ILE A 126 1.44 -6.49 22.58
N SER A 127 0.36 -7.15 22.18
CA SER A 127 -0.04 -8.45 22.76
C SER A 127 0.99 -9.55 22.53
N HIS A 128 1.79 -9.43 21.46
CA HIS A 128 2.88 -10.36 21.11
C HIS A 128 4.26 -9.90 21.60
N GLY A 129 4.33 -8.85 22.42
CA GLY A 129 5.59 -8.38 23.00
C GLY A 129 6.57 -7.74 22.02
N SER A 130 6.08 -7.30 20.83
CA SER A 130 6.92 -6.62 19.83
C SER A 130 7.36 -5.22 20.27
N PHE A 131 6.60 -4.59 21.19
CA PHE A 131 6.91 -3.28 21.74
C PHE A 131 6.79 -3.28 23.27
N THR A 132 7.71 -2.61 23.92
CA THR A 132 7.59 -2.34 25.35
C THR A 132 6.61 -1.16 25.60
N PRO A 133 5.97 -1.07 26.78
CA PRO A 133 5.12 0.07 27.13
C PRO A 133 5.81 1.43 26.94
N GLU A 134 7.10 1.49 27.25
CA GLU A 134 7.92 2.71 27.06
C GLU A 134 8.08 3.08 25.57
N GLN A 135 8.25 2.09 24.69
CA GLN A 135 8.33 2.32 23.24
C GLN A 135 7.00 2.83 22.70
N ILE A 136 5.88 2.27 23.18
CA ILE A 136 4.53 2.71 22.80
C ILE A 136 4.31 4.17 23.20
N ASP A 137 4.66 4.53 24.42
CA ASP A 137 4.52 5.92 24.89
C ASP A 137 5.39 6.90 24.10
N LYS A 138 6.59 6.49 23.72
CA LYS A 138 7.45 7.29 22.83
C LYS A 138 6.89 7.44 21.42
N MET A 139 6.06 6.51 20.95
CA MET A 139 5.45 6.53 19.60
C MET A 139 4.12 7.30 19.58
N LYS A 140 3.44 7.44 20.70
CA LYS A 140 2.16 8.17 20.81
C LYS A 140 2.29 9.58 20.23
N GLY A 141 1.39 9.95 19.35
CA GLY A 141 1.36 11.26 18.69
C GLY A 141 2.48 11.53 17.68
N LYS A 142 3.43 10.62 17.48
CA LYS A 142 4.50 10.78 16.49
C LYS A 142 4.09 10.36 15.08
N THR A 143 3.17 9.41 14.96
CA THR A 143 2.57 8.99 13.68
C THR A 143 1.14 9.49 13.61
N GLN A 144 0.74 10.02 12.47
CA GLN A 144 -0.57 10.62 12.27
C GLN A 144 -1.09 10.26 10.88
N VAL A 145 -2.36 9.87 10.80
CA VAL A 145 -3.09 9.80 9.54
C VAL A 145 -3.40 11.23 9.10
N ALA A 146 -2.93 11.63 7.92
CA ALA A 146 -2.97 13.02 7.47
C ALA A 146 -3.77 13.16 6.17
N ALA A 147 -5.10 13.08 6.25
CA ALA A 147 -6.01 13.28 5.11
C ALA A 147 -5.93 14.69 4.51
N ARG A 148 -5.54 15.70 5.30
CA ARG A 148 -5.53 17.12 4.91
C ARG A 148 -4.80 17.43 3.61
N PHE A 149 -3.75 16.68 3.27
CA PHE A 149 -3.01 16.90 2.03
C PHE A 149 -3.76 16.38 0.80
N LEU A 150 -4.54 15.29 0.96
CA LEU A 150 -5.44 14.79 -0.10
C LEU A 150 -6.68 15.67 -0.22
N GLU A 151 -7.23 16.17 0.89
CA GLU A 151 -8.34 17.13 0.89
C GLU A 151 -7.99 18.40 0.12
N ALA A 152 -6.75 18.87 0.26
CA ALA A 152 -6.26 20.08 -0.40
C ALA A 152 -6.05 19.94 -1.92
N ILE A 153 -6.11 18.73 -2.47
CA ILE A 153 -5.97 18.46 -3.90
C ILE A 153 -7.27 18.02 -4.58
N LYS A 154 -8.35 17.91 -3.79
CA LYS A 154 -9.70 17.61 -4.28
C LYS A 154 -10.26 18.79 -5.07
#